data_aedf3dc06c133ba2ff755e56447a9a62
#
_entry.id   aedf3dc06c133ba2ff755e56447a9a62
#
_cell.length_a   1.000
_cell.length_b   1.000
_cell.length_c   1.000
_cell.angle_alpha   90.00
_cell.angle_beta   90.00
_cell.angle_gamma   90.00
#
_symmetry.space_group_name_H-M   'P 1'
#
loop_
_entity.id
_entity.type
_entity.pdbx_description
1 polymer ?
#
loop_
_entity_poly.entity_id
_entity_poly.type
_entity_poly.pdbx_seq_one_letter_code
_entity_poly.pdbx_strand_id
1 'polypeptide(L)'
;MVKVFAFTFFSRQVRKCIPMATDQKFDNSFKLRYLKPKFWVNWFLLGVLGVLSFIPARVRDFFCNLVVGLLSSFTIKHKKLCLINLKACFPDLTLKERKCIYRDNLRVGLKVILGYGELFFRGDKFIEKSFMVTGREYLDEALATGRPIVFMAPHAWAIDRCGIYLSMIGLPMCTMMHSSGNEVYDWFMNSMRLRYGGKVYERNSGIKCIIRALKDGYHAYFLPDQDLGPKSAVFVPFFGKDKASLVVLPKIAALSNAIIVPFFACYNEERHCYEVVLEEYFRNYPSADLTADVRKMNAATEHLILGREKQYMWFLKYFKTNKPGETQIYGLRNPKVQKMYLED
;
A
#
# COMPACT_ATOMS: atom_id res chain seq x y z
N MET A 1 -11.26 11.21 -18.88
CA MET A 1 -11.93 10.18 -18.07
C MET A 1 -10.95 9.33 -17.23
N VAL A 2 -9.73 9.03 -17.69
CA VAL A 2 -8.68 8.29 -16.96
C VAL A 2 -8.10 9.06 -15.75
N LYS A 3 -8.29 10.38 -15.64
CA LYS A 3 -7.86 11.18 -14.48
C LYS A 3 -8.60 10.88 -13.17
N VAL A 4 -9.71 10.17 -13.20
CA VAL A 4 -10.58 9.90 -12.03
C VAL A 4 -10.14 8.64 -11.28
N PHE A 5 -9.51 7.66 -11.92
CA PHE A 5 -8.97 6.47 -11.27
C PHE A 5 -7.48 6.55 -10.93
N ALA A 6 -6.74 7.44 -11.57
CA ALA A 6 -5.33 7.60 -11.29
C ALA A 6 -5.17 8.71 -10.25
N PHE A 7 -5.01 8.35 -9.01
CA PHE A 7 -4.27 9.02 -7.92
C PHE A 7 -3.86 10.51 -8.15
N THR A 8 -4.74 11.36 -8.71
CA THR A 8 -4.47 12.79 -8.84
C THR A 8 -4.82 13.56 -7.55
N PHE A 9 -5.00 12.88 -6.44
CA PHE A 9 -5.39 13.48 -5.16
C PHE A 9 -4.22 13.81 -4.23
N PHE A 10 -3.00 13.85 -4.72
CA PHE A 10 -1.86 14.24 -3.87
C PHE A 10 -1.25 15.60 -4.26
N SER A 11 -2.02 16.67 -4.41
CA SER A 11 -1.42 18.01 -4.36
C SER A 11 -2.44 19.14 -4.21
N ARG A 12 -2.69 19.51 -3.00
CA ARG A 12 -2.82 20.91 -2.49
C ARG A 12 -3.22 20.83 -1.02
N GLN A 13 -2.20 20.81 -0.16
CA GLN A 13 -2.43 21.07 1.27
C GLN A 13 -2.59 22.57 1.49
N VAL A 14 -3.81 22.96 1.83
CA VAL A 14 -4.01 24.17 2.64
C VAL A 14 -3.73 23.74 4.08
N ARG A 15 -2.62 24.24 4.65
CA ARG A 15 -2.32 24.07 6.08
C ARG A 15 -3.37 24.82 6.89
N LYS A 16 -4.38 24.13 7.41
CA LYS A 16 -5.15 24.58 8.55
C LYS A 16 -4.53 23.95 9.78
N CYS A 17 -4.17 24.75 10.77
CA CYS A 17 -3.82 24.29 12.12
C CYS A 17 -5.01 23.49 12.67
N ILE A 18 -4.83 22.18 12.85
CA ILE A 18 -5.82 21.28 13.41
C ILE A 18 -5.46 21.09 14.89
N PRO A 19 -6.43 21.21 15.83
CA PRO A 19 -6.19 20.95 17.26
C PRO A 19 -5.75 19.51 17.49
N MET A 20 -5.05 19.27 18.61
CA MET A 20 -4.51 17.95 19.01
C MET A 20 -5.56 16.85 18.85
N ALA A 21 -5.17 15.82 18.11
CA ALA A 21 -6.04 14.77 17.63
C ALA A 21 -6.70 13.96 18.76
N THR A 22 -7.99 14.01 18.83
CA THR A 22 -8.84 12.91 19.32
C THR A 22 -8.61 11.68 18.42
N ASP A 23 -8.70 10.46 18.97
CA ASP A 23 -8.63 9.18 18.20
C ASP A 23 -9.71 9.14 17.11
N GLN A 24 -9.47 9.81 16.00
CA GLN A 24 -10.42 9.96 14.92
C GLN A 24 -10.48 8.67 14.13
N LYS A 25 -11.49 7.85 14.40
CA LYS A 25 -11.79 6.63 13.65
C LYS A 25 -12.65 6.97 12.44
N PHE A 26 -12.40 6.26 11.35
CA PHE A 26 -13.32 6.30 10.22
C PHE A 26 -14.59 5.52 10.54
N ASP A 27 -15.71 6.12 10.15
CA ASP A 27 -17.04 5.56 10.24
C ASP A 27 -17.46 5.09 8.85
N ASN A 28 -18.02 3.88 8.77
CA ASN A 28 -18.57 3.29 7.55
C ASN A 28 -20.09 3.47 7.42
N SER A 29 -20.71 4.29 8.28
CA SER A 29 -22.13 4.59 8.17
C SER A 29 -22.44 5.37 6.89
N PHE A 30 -23.53 4.98 6.23
CA PHE A 30 -24.02 5.70 5.06
C PHE A 30 -24.64 7.03 5.46
N LYS A 31 -24.32 8.12 4.76
CA LYS A 31 -24.86 9.46 5.02
C LYS A 31 -25.61 9.97 3.79
N LEU A 32 -26.84 10.46 3.97
CA LEU A 32 -27.69 10.96 2.88
C LEU A 32 -26.99 12.02 2.02
N ARG A 33 -26.05 12.79 2.59
CA ARG A 33 -25.25 13.78 1.83
C ARG A 33 -24.41 13.15 0.72
N TYR A 34 -24.16 11.83 0.74
CA TYR A 34 -23.43 11.11 -0.30
C TYR A 34 -24.22 11.01 -1.62
N LEU A 35 -25.55 11.22 -1.58
CA LEU A 35 -26.42 11.23 -2.76
C LEU A 35 -26.41 12.55 -3.54
N LYS A 36 -25.72 13.59 -3.03
CA LYS A 36 -25.63 14.89 -3.71
C LYS A 36 -25.05 14.76 -5.13
N PRO A 37 -25.49 15.59 -6.11
CA PRO A 37 -25.06 15.52 -7.51
C PRO A 37 -23.54 15.51 -7.72
N LYS A 38 -22.79 16.21 -6.86
CA LYS A 38 -21.31 16.23 -6.92
C LYS A 38 -20.66 14.84 -6.83
N PHE A 39 -21.39 13.82 -6.34
CA PHE A 39 -20.91 12.45 -6.20
C PHE A 39 -21.47 11.47 -7.22
N TRP A 40 -22.30 11.87 -8.15
CA TRP A 40 -22.95 10.97 -9.10
C TRP A 40 -21.93 10.21 -9.97
N VAL A 41 -20.83 10.86 -10.35
CA VAL A 41 -19.74 10.17 -11.06
C VAL A 41 -19.14 9.04 -10.21
N ASN A 42 -19.00 9.24 -8.90
CA ASN A 42 -18.53 8.19 -7.99
C ASN A 42 -19.52 7.02 -7.94
N TRP A 43 -20.81 7.30 -7.84
CA TRP A 43 -21.87 6.28 -7.86
C TRP A 43 -21.90 5.49 -9.17
N PHE A 44 -21.77 6.18 -10.31
CA PHE A 44 -21.66 5.52 -11.60
C PHE A 44 -20.46 4.57 -11.64
N LEU A 45 -19.30 5.02 -11.19
CA LEU A 45 -18.09 4.20 -11.14
C LEU A 45 -18.23 3.00 -10.17
N LEU A 46 -18.87 3.21 -9.02
CA LEU A 46 -19.18 2.12 -8.09
C LEU A 46 -20.17 1.12 -8.71
N GLY A 47 -21.17 1.60 -9.46
CA GLY A 47 -22.07 0.74 -10.23
C GLY A 47 -21.31 -0.11 -11.26
N VAL A 48 -20.36 0.49 -11.99
CA VAL A 48 -19.49 -0.24 -12.92
C VAL A 48 -18.67 -1.30 -12.18
N LEU A 49 -18.04 -0.97 -11.04
CA LEU A 49 -17.34 -1.95 -10.21
C LEU A 49 -18.25 -3.04 -9.68
N GLY A 50 -19.51 -2.69 -9.35
CA GLY A 50 -20.55 -3.64 -8.97
C GLY A 50 -20.80 -4.66 -10.07
N VAL A 51 -21.05 -4.22 -11.29
CA VAL A 51 -21.26 -5.11 -12.44
C VAL A 51 -20.02 -5.97 -12.68
N LEU A 52 -18.82 -5.36 -12.68
CA LEU A 52 -17.56 -6.07 -12.89
C LEU A 52 -17.28 -7.12 -11.82
N SER A 53 -17.81 -6.95 -10.60
CA SER A 53 -17.62 -7.90 -9.51
C SER A 53 -18.28 -9.27 -9.76
N PHE A 54 -19.26 -9.34 -10.69
CA PHE A 54 -19.93 -10.59 -11.08
C PHE A 54 -19.32 -11.22 -12.31
N ILE A 55 -18.42 -10.53 -13.00
CA ILE A 55 -17.67 -11.09 -14.13
C ILE A 55 -16.50 -11.93 -13.58
N PRO A 56 -16.29 -13.17 -14.06
CA PRO A 56 -15.17 -14.00 -13.63
C PRO A 56 -13.82 -13.27 -13.80
N ALA A 57 -12.92 -13.42 -12.83
CA ALA A 57 -11.62 -12.73 -12.83
C ALA A 57 -10.82 -13.02 -14.11
N ARG A 58 -10.86 -14.25 -14.63
CA ARG A 58 -10.20 -14.63 -15.91
C ARG A 58 -10.66 -13.76 -17.10
N VAL A 59 -11.95 -13.46 -17.18
CA VAL A 59 -12.52 -12.63 -18.25
C VAL A 59 -12.09 -11.17 -18.08
N ARG A 60 -12.17 -10.63 -16.87
CA ARG A 60 -11.69 -9.27 -16.57
C ARG A 60 -10.21 -9.11 -16.89
N ASP A 61 -9.40 -10.08 -16.50
CA ASP A 61 -7.95 -10.10 -16.70
C ASP A 61 -7.59 -10.12 -18.19
N PHE A 62 -8.34 -10.87 -19.00
CA PHE A 62 -8.18 -10.86 -20.44
C PHE A 62 -8.37 -9.44 -21.02
N PHE A 63 -9.44 -8.74 -20.64
CA PHE A 63 -9.66 -7.36 -21.08
C PHE A 63 -8.61 -6.40 -20.54
N CYS A 64 -8.14 -6.57 -19.29
CA CYS A 64 -7.04 -5.77 -18.76
C CYS A 64 -5.77 -5.92 -19.62
N ASN A 65 -5.46 -7.14 -20.07
CA ASN A 65 -4.31 -7.41 -20.90
C ASN A 65 -4.39 -6.70 -22.26
N LEU A 66 -5.60 -6.60 -22.85
CA LEU A 66 -5.80 -5.91 -24.12
C LEU A 66 -5.62 -4.39 -23.99
N VAL A 67 -6.12 -3.77 -22.91
CA VAL A 67 -6.17 -2.31 -22.80
C VAL A 67 -4.93 -1.70 -22.14
N VAL A 68 -4.08 -2.49 -21.47
CA VAL A 68 -2.93 -1.97 -20.72
C VAL A 68 -1.94 -1.20 -21.59
N GLY A 69 -1.71 -1.65 -22.83
CA GLY A 69 -0.85 -0.97 -23.81
C GLY A 69 -1.30 0.46 -24.06
N LEU A 70 -2.59 0.63 -24.34
CA LEU A 70 -3.21 1.95 -24.56
C LEU A 70 -3.13 2.81 -23.29
N LEU A 71 -3.49 2.27 -22.13
CA LEU A 71 -3.46 3.00 -20.85
C LEU A 71 -2.06 3.46 -20.48
N SER A 72 -1.02 2.71 -20.81
CA SER A 72 0.38 3.08 -20.54
C SER A 72 0.80 4.38 -21.24
N SER A 73 0.14 4.75 -22.33
CA SER A 73 0.39 5.99 -23.07
C SER A 73 -0.21 7.23 -22.39
N PHE A 74 -1.28 7.06 -21.62
CA PHE A 74 -1.95 8.17 -20.91
C PHE A 74 -1.42 8.44 -19.50
N THR A 75 -0.65 7.51 -18.92
CA THR A 75 -0.18 7.60 -17.53
C THR A 75 1.25 8.14 -17.41
N ILE A 76 1.58 9.16 -18.22
CA ILE A 76 2.95 9.69 -18.39
C ILE A 76 3.64 10.05 -17.06
N LYS A 77 2.94 10.72 -16.14
CA LYS A 77 3.52 11.13 -14.84
C LYS A 77 3.86 9.91 -13.96
N HIS A 78 2.96 8.93 -13.87
CA HIS A 78 3.18 7.70 -13.11
C HIS A 78 4.31 6.87 -13.72
N LYS A 79 4.34 6.77 -15.05
CA LYS A 79 5.42 6.12 -15.80
C LYS A 79 6.79 6.72 -15.44
N LYS A 80 6.94 8.05 -15.50
CA LYS A 80 8.20 8.72 -15.16
C LYS A 80 8.62 8.43 -13.73
N LEU A 81 7.72 8.51 -12.75
CA LEU A 81 8.04 8.18 -11.35
C LEU A 81 8.47 6.71 -11.18
N CYS A 82 7.75 5.79 -11.83
CA CYS A 82 8.09 4.38 -11.82
C CYS A 82 9.49 4.12 -12.40
N LEU A 83 9.80 4.68 -13.57
CA LEU A 83 11.10 4.52 -14.24
C LEU A 83 12.25 5.11 -13.40
N ILE A 84 12.04 6.24 -12.72
CA ILE A 84 13.02 6.83 -11.80
C ILE A 84 13.28 5.91 -10.61
N ASN A 85 12.23 5.42 -9.97
CA ASN A 85 12.38 4.52 -8.83
C ASN A 85 13.07 3.20 -9.22
N LEU A 86 12.68 2.62 -10.35
CA LEU A 86 13.32 1.40 -10.87
C LEU A 86 14.80 1.63 -11.18
N LYS A 87 15.17 2.76 -11.81
CA LYS A 87 16.60 3.07 -12.05
C LYS A 87 17.37 3.30 -10.76
N ALA A 88 16.73 3.92 -9.77
CA ALA A 88 17.36 4.15 -8.46
C ALA A 88 17.58 2.86 -7.67
N CYS A 89 16.66 1.90 -7.76
CA CYS A 89 16.70 0.63 -7.02
C CYS A 89 17.43 -0.49 -7.81
N PHE A 90 17.37 -0.47 -9.13
CA PHE A 90 17.94 -1.47 -10.03
C PHE A 90 18.73 -0.76 -11.15
N PRO A 91 19.93 -0.25 -10.83
CA PRO A 91 20.71 0.57 -11.75
C PRO A 91 21.15 -0.17 -13.03
N ASP A 92 21.23 -1.50 -12.98
CA ASP A 92 21.65 -2.35 -14.09
C ASP A 92 20.54 -2.62 -15.12
N LEU A 93 19.27 -2.35 -14.75
CA LEU A 93 18.17 -2.53 -15.68
C LEU A 93 18.19 -1.48 -16.80
N THR A 94 18.12 -1.95 -18.03
CA THR A 94 17.93 -1.11 -19.22
C THR A 94 16.60 -0.38 -19.18
N LEU A 95 16.49 0.71 -19.94
CA LEU A 95 15.20 1.42 -20.06
C LEU A 95 14.08 0.54 -20.61
N LYS A 96 14.42 -0.43 -21.50
CA LYS A 96 13.45 -1.38 -22.07
C LYS A 96 12.88 -2.30 -20.98
N GLU A 97 13.72 -2.85 -20.12
CA GLU A 97 13.30 -3.70 -19.00
C GLU A 97 12.47 -2.91 -17.99
N ARG A 98 12.90 -1.71 -17.60
CA ARG A 98 12.14 -0.82 -16.72
C ARG A 98 10.76 -0.47 -17.29
N LYS A 99 10.64 -0.25 -18.60
CA LYS A 99 9.36 -0.04 -19.29
C LYS A 99 8.49 -1.31 -19.29
N CYS A 100 9.10 -2.49 -19.36
CA CYS A 100 8.39 -3.76 -19.24
C CYS A 100 7.78 -3.92 -17.85
N ILE A 101 8.62 -3.76 -16.79
CA ILE A 101 8.15 -3.81 -15.39
C ILE A 101 7.03 -2.79 -15.16
N TYR A 102 7.15 -1.55 -15.67
CA TYR A 102 6.09 -0.55 -15.55
C TYR A 102 4.77 -1.00 -16.19
N ARG A 103 4.81 -1.58 -17.41
CA ARG A 103 3.62 -2.05 -18.10
C ARG A 103 2.95 -3.19 -17.34
N ASP A 104 3.75 -4.12 -16.81
CA ASP A 104 3.28 -5.23 -16.02
C ASP A 104 2.71 -4.77 -14.67
N ASN A 105 3.34 -3.78 -14.04
CA ASN A 105 2.84 -3.14 -12.83
C ASN A 105 1.49 -2.45 -13.05
N LEU A 106 1.32 -1.73 -14.17
CA LEU A 106 0.05 -1.11 -14.53
C LEU A 106 -1.04 -2.17 -14.81
N ARG A 107 -0.68 -3.29 -15.44
CA ARG A 107 -1.58 -4.42 -15.70
C ARG A 107 -2.10 -5.03 -14.41
N VAL A 108 -1.21 -5.34 -13.47
CA VAL A 108 -1.58 -5.86 -12.15
C VAL A 108 -2.47 -4.85 -11.42
N GLY A 109 -2.09 -3.58 -11.41
CA GLY A 109 -2.89 -2.52 -10.79
C GLY A 109 -4.31 -2.44 -11.34
N LEU A 110 -4.46 -2.54 -12.66
CA LEU A 110 -5.77 -2.53 -13.31
C LEU A 110 -6.63 -3.74 -12.89
N LYS A 111 -6.06 -4.95 -12.88
CA LYS A 111 -6.74 -6.17 -12.44
C LYS A 111 -7.23 -6.05 -11.00
N VAL A 112 -6.37 -5.56 -10.11
CA VAL A 112 -6.73 -5.35 -8.71
C VAL A 112 -7.83 -4.31 -8.55
N ILE A 113 -7.72 -3.15 -9.20
CA ILE A 113 -8.72 -2.07 -9.13
C ILE A 113 -10.08 -2.54 -9.61
N LEU A 114 -10.15 -3.25 -10.74
CA LEU A 114 -11.41 -3.78 -11.25
C LEU A 114 -12.00 -4.90 -10.37
N GLY A 115 -11.17 -5.52 -9.53
CA GLY A 115 -11.60 -6.50 -8.52
C GLY A 115 -12.12 -5.90 -7.21
N TYR A 116 -11.95 -4.58 -6.96
CA TYR A 116 -12.36 -3.98 -5.69
C TYR A 116 -13.85 -4.14 -5.38
N GLY A 117 -14.71 -4.09 -6.40
CA GLY A 117 -16.16 -4.30 -6.23
C GLY A 117 -16.53 -5.63 -5.58
N GLU A 118 -15.71 -6.66 -5.74
CA GLU A 118 -15.95 -7.96 -5.13
C GLU A 118 -16.01 -7.88 -3.60
N LEU A 119 -15.14 -7.07 -2.98
CA LEU A 119 -15.14 -6.89 -1.52
C LEU A 119 -16.40 -6.23 -0.98
N PHE A 120 -17.17 -5.55 -1.82
CA PHE A 120 -18.39 -4.86 -1.41
C PHE A 120 -19.65 -5.64 -1.83
N PHE A 121 -19.66 -6.21 -3.03
CA PHE A 121 -20.87 -6.79 -3.65
C PHE A 121 -20.95 -8.32 -3.59
N ARG A 122 -19.82 -9.03 -3.31
CA ARG A 122 -19.84 -10.50 -3.25
C ARG A 122 -19.93 -11.02 -1.81
N GLY A 123 -20.51 -12.21 -1.66
CA GLY A 123 -20.63 -12.90 -0.37
C GLY A 123 -19.28 -13.47 0.13
N ASP A 124 -19.22 -13.75 1.44
CA ASP A 124 -17.99 -14.15 2.14
C ASP A 124 -17.35 -15.42 1.55
N LYS A 125 -18.16 -16.44 1.21
CA LYS A 125 -17.67 -17.67 0.56
C LYS A 125 -16.92 -17.41 -0.76
N PHE A 126 -17.35 -16.40 -1.52
CA PHE A 126 -16.65 -16.01 -2.75
C PHE A 126 -15.33 -15.32 -2.42
N ILE A 127 -15.36 -14.42 -1.45
CA ILE A 127 -14.19 -13.65 -1.04
C ILE A 127 -13.12 -14.60 -0.47
N GLU A 128 -13.50 -15.52 0.40
CA GLU A 128 -12.62 -16.54 0.99
C GLU A 128 -11.89 -17.36 -0.08
N LYS A 129 -12.64 -17.88 -1.06
CA LYS A 129 -12.09 -18.65 -2.18
C LYS A 129 -11.18 -17.85 -3.13
N SER A 130 -11.21 -16.51 -3.04
CA SER A 130 -10.38 -15.63 -3.86
C SER A 130 -8.98 -15.43 -3.29
N PHE A 131 -8.64 -16.06 -2.16
CA PHE A 131 -7.33 -15.96 -1.53
C PHE A 131 -6.55 -17.25 -1.61
N MET A 132 -5.23 -17.10 -1.68
CA MET A 132 -4.26 -18.11 -1.34
C MET A 132 -3.26 -17.52 -0.33
N VAL A 133 -2.64 -18.36 0.46
CA VAL A 133 -1.71 -17.95 1.51
C VAL A 133 -0.43 -18.76 1.37
N THR A 134 0.69 -18.06 1.35
CA THR A 134 2.05 -18.60 1.37
C THR A 134 2.70 -18.20 2.68
N GLY A 135 3.33 -19.14 3.40
CA GLY A 135 3.94 -18.88 4.72
C GLY A 135 2.90 -18.84 5.85
N ARG A 136 1.83 -19.63 5.76
CA ARG A 136 0.80 -19.71 6.81
C ARG A 136 1.39 -20.12 8.16
N GLU A 137 2.39 -20.99 8.15
CA GLU A 137 3.15 -21.43 9.32
C GLU A 137 3.75 -20.28 10.11
N TYR A 138 4.26 -19.23 9.46
CA TYR A 138 4.80 -18.04 10.13
C TYR A 138 3.72 -17.22 10.86
N LEU A 139 2.49 -17.20 10.32
CA LEU A 139 1.37 -16.60 11.03
C LEU A 139 1.01 -17.40 12.28
N ASP A 140 0.94 -18.71 12.15
CA ASP A 140 0.55 -19.59 13.25
C ASP A 140 1.63 -19.55 14.37
N GLU A 141 2.92 -19.53 14.04
CA GLU A 141 4.02 -19.30 14.98
C GLU A 141 3.91 -17.94 15.67
N ALA A 142 3.65 -16.89 14.90
CA ALA A 142 3.51 -15.54 15.44
C ALA A 142 2.33 -15.43 16.42
N LEU A 143 1.20 -16.03 16.09
CA LEU A 143 0.01 -16.08 16.96
C LEU A 143 0.25 -16.89 18.22
N ALA A 144 1.02 -17.99 18.15
CA ALA A 144 1.37 -18.80 19.29
C ALA A 144 2.20 -18.07 20.37
N THR A 145 2.85 -16.94 20.01
CA THR A 145 3.57 -16.10 20.99
C THR A 145 2.63 -15.37 21.96
N GLY A 146 1.34 -15.25 21.67
CA GLY A 146 0.37 -14.47 22.43
C GLY A 146 0.62 -12.96 22.40
N ARG A 147 1.61 -12.49 21.64
CA ARG A 147 1.98 -11.06 21.54
C ARG A 147 1.17 -10.38 20.42
N PRO A 148 0.92 -9.06 20.52
CA PRO A 148 0.38 -8.30 19.40
C PRO A 148 1.28 -8.40 18.16
N ILE A 149 0.68 -8.42 16.98
CA ILE A 149 1.42 -8.52 15.71
C ILE A 149 1.28 -7.21 14.94
N VAL A 150 2.39 -6.73 14.39
CA VAL A 150 2.39 -5.71 13.34
C VAL A 150 2.75 -6.38 12.02
N PHE A 151 1.79 -6.52 11.14
CA PHE A 151 2.02 -6.96 9.77
C PHE A 151 2.65 -5.81 8.99
N MET A 152 3.94 -5.95 8.69
CA MET A 152 4.72 -4.96 7.97
C MET A 152 4.57 -5.20 6.46
N ALA A 153 3.82 -4.34 5.79
CA ALA A 153 3.52 -4.49 4.37
C ALA A 153 4.09 -3.32 3.55
N PRO A 154 4.82 -3.57 2.46
CA PRO A 154 5.12 -2.53 1.47
C PRO A 154 3.87 -2.15 0.67
N HIS A 155 3.87 -0.93 0.08
CA HIS A 155 2.77 -0.49 -0.77
C HIS A 155 2.72 -1.32 -2.07
N ALA A 156 1.83 -2.29 -2.11
CA ALA A 156 1.52 -3.10 -3.29
C ALA A 156 0.07 -2.85 -3.75
N TRP A 157 -0.26 -3.22 -4.98
CA TRP A 157 -1.60 -2.99 -5.51
C TRP A 157 -2.71 -3.68 -4.71
N ALA A 158 -2.45 -4.90 -4.21
CA ALA A 158 -3.43 -5.72 -3.50
C ALA A 158 -3.49 -5.47 -1.97
N ILE A 159 -2.84 -4.40 -1.45
CA ILE A 159 -2.69 -4.13 0.00
C ILE A 159 -4.01 -4.15 0.77
N ASP A 160 -5.06 -3.51 0.25
CA ASP A 160 -6.35 -3.47 0.92
C ASP A 160 -6.99 -4.86 0.94
N ARG A 161 -6.97 -5.56 -0.21
CA ARG A 161 -7.57 -6.88 -0.32
C ARG A 161 -6.93 -7.89 0.62
N CYS A 162 -5.60 -7.98 0.59
CA CYS A 162 -4.86 -8.89 1.45
C CYS A 162 -4.87 -8.47 2.93
N GLY A 163 -4.92 -7.15 3.22
CA GLY A 163 -5.09 -6.66 4.59
C GLY A 163 -6.46 -7.05 5.19
N ILE A 164 -7.52 -7.00 4.39
CA ILE A 164 -8.87 -7.41 4.80
C ILE A 164 -8.94 -8.93 5.08
N TYR A 165 -8.13 -9.75 4.40
CA TYR A 165 -8.02 -11.17 4.67
C TYR A 165 -7.72 -11.46 6.16
N LEU A 166 -6.83 -10.69 6.78
CA LEU A 166 -6.49 -10.86 8.20
C LEU A 166 -7.71 -10.69 9.11
N SER A 167 -8.55 -9.68 8.83
CA SER A 167 -9.82 -9.50 9.57
C SER A 167 -10.81 -10.62 9.25
N MET A 168 -10.87 -11.09 8.01
CA MET A 168 -11.77 -12.16 7.58
C MET A 168 -11.50 -13.49 8.30
N ILE A 169 -10.22 -13.80 8.59
CA ILE A 169 -9.84 -14.99 9.37
C ILE A 169 -10.02 -14.81 10.90
N GLY A 170 -10.64 -13.71 11.32
CA GLY A 170 -11.01 -13.46 12.72
C GLY A 170 -9.99 -12.68 13.54
N LEU A 171 -8.92 -12.14 12.95
CA LEU A 171 -7.97 -11.32 13.69
C LEU A 171 -8.53 -9.91 13.92
N PRO A 172 -8.48 -9.37 15.16
CA PRO A 172 -8.87 -8.00 15.45
C PRO A 172 -7.83 -7.03 14.88
N MET A 173 -8.10 -6.47 13.71
CA MET A 173 -7.12 -5.65 12.98
C MET A 173 -7.31 -4.15 13.21
N CYS A 174 -6.21 -3.40 13.23
CA CYS A 174 -6.21 -1.95 13.12
C CYS A 174 -5.23 -1.46 12.04
N THR A 175 -5.57 -0.34 11.41
CA THR A 175 -4.71 0.30 10.41
C THR A 175 -4.91 1.80 10.40
N MET A 176 -4.08 2.51 9.63
CA MET A 176 -4.20 3.95 9.42
C MET A 176 -4.38 4.25 7.94
N MET A 177 -5.23 5.21 7.62
CA MET A 177 -5.36 5.74 6.26
C MET A 177 -5.39 7.26 6.27
N HIS A 178 -5.10 7.86 5.12
CA HIS A 178 -5.31 9.28 4.89
C HIS A 178 -6.62 9.46 4.12
N SER A 179 -7.47 10.41 4.54
CA SER A 179 -8.67 10.75 3.79
C SER A 179 -8.32 11.23 2.38
N SER A 180 -9.00 10.71 1.38
CA SER A 180 -8.84 11.14 -0.01
C SER A 180 -9.43 12.52 -0.28
N GLY A 181 -10.26 13.03 0.63
CA GLY A 181 -11.09 14.22 0.44
C GLY A 181 -12.37 13.98 -0.37
N ASN A 182 -12.61 12.76 -0.85
CA ASN A 182 -13.85 12.34 -1.47
C ASN A 182 -14.64 11.45 -0.53
N GLU A 183 -15.72 11.98 0.05
CA GLU A 183 -16.48 11.31 1.10
C GLU A 183 -17.09 9.97 0.65
N VAL A 184 -17.53 9.84 -0.60
CA VAL A 184 -18.12 8.58 -1.13
C VAL A 184 -17.03 7.54 -1.35
N TYR A 185 -15.86 7.95 -1.87
CA TYR A 185 -14.73 7.06 -2.02
C TYR A 185 -14.23 6.57 -0.64
N ASP A 186 -14.06 7.47 0.31
CA ASP A 186 -13.60 7.14 1.66
C ASP A 186 -14.61 6.22 2.36
N TRP A 187 -15.92 6.47 2.23
CA TRP A 187 -16.98 5.60 2.72
C TRP A 187 -16.89 4.20 2.10
N PHE A 188 -16.77 4.10 0.78
CA PHE A 188 -16.68 2.82 0.08
C PHE A 188 -15.44 2.01 0.54
N MET A 189 -14.27 2.64 0.58
CA MET A 189 -13.04 1.99 1.02
C MET A 189 -13.12 1.54 2.48
N ASN A 190 -13.67 2.35 3.36
CA ASN A 190 -13.80 2.00 4.77
C ASN A 190 -14.89 0.95 5.02
N SER A 191 -15.96 0.95 4.23
CA SER A 191 -16.97 -0.12 4.29
C SER A 191 -16.38 -1.49 3.97
N MET A 192 -15.44 -1.55 3.01
CA MET A 192 -14.71 -2.79 2.72
C MET A 192 -13.72 -3.16 3.83
N ARG A 193 -12.90 -2.20 4.29
CA ARG A 193 -11.89 -2.44 5.33
C ARG A 193 -12.48 -2.86 6.67
N LEU A 194 -13.68 -2.36 6.99
CA LEU A 194 -14.40 -2.65 8.23
C LEU A 194 -15.43 -3.78 8.08
N ARG A 195 -15.52 -4.44 6.93
CA ARG A 195 -16.49 -5.49 6.65
C ARG A 195 -16.47 -6.62 7.68
N TYR A 196 -15.29 -6.98 8.14
CA TYR A 196 -15.08 -8.04 9.13
C TYR A 196 -14.67 -7.48 10.51
N GLY A 197 -14.99 -6.22 10.77
CA GLY A 197 -14.63 -5.53 12.01
C GLY A 197 -13.27 -4.83 11.92
N GLY A 198 -12.74 -4.47 13.09
CA GLY A 198 -11.47 -3.78 13.20
C GLY A 198 -11.58 -2.27 13.43
N LYS A 199 -10.47 -1.56 13.31
CA LYS A 199 -10.35 -0.12 13.51
C LYS A 199 -9.54 0.51 12.37
N VAL A 200 -10.08 1.53 11.72
CA VAL A 200 -9.35 2.36 10.74
C VAL A 200 -9.20 3.76 11.33
N TYR A 201 -7.97 4.18 11.57
CA TYR A 201 -7.66 5.50 12.12
C TYR A 201 -7.28 6.47 11.00
N GLU A 202 -7.63 7.75 11.16
CA GLU A 202 -7.09 8.80 10.30
C GLU A 202 -5.61 9.02 10.63
N ARG A 203 -4.78 9.14 9.60
CA ARG A 203 -3.31 9.21 9.73
C ARG A 203 -2.83 10.36 10.62
N ASN A 204 -3.56 11.50 10.63
CA ASN A 204 -3.22 12.65 11.46
C ASN A 204 -3.39 12.37 12.97
N SER A 205 -4.09 11.30 13.36
CA SER A 205 -4.21 10.85 14.75
C SER A 205 -2.86 10.40 15.35
N GLY A 206 -1.85 10.16 14.49
CA GLY A 206 -0.52 9.75 14.90
C GLY A 206 -0.45 8.29 15.38
N ILE A 207 0.76 7.83 15.69
CA ILE A 207 1.01 6.41 16.01
C ILE A 207 0.45 5.97 17.38
N LYS A 208 0.09 6.92 18.26
CA LYS A 208 -0.41 6.61 19.61
C LYS A 208 -1.69 5.76 19.57
N CYS A 209 -2.56 5.99 18.59
CA CYS A 209 -3.79 5.20 18.42
C CYS A 209 -3.49 3.73 18.05
N ILE A 210 -2.47 3.48 17.22
CA ILE A 210 -2.02 2.11 16.88
C ILE A 210 -1.41 1.42 18.10
N ILE A 211 -0.53 2.11 18.84
CA ILE A 211 0.08 1.55 20.06
C ILE A 211 -1.00 1.19 21.10
N ARG A 212 -2.01 2.05 21.27
CA ARG A 212 -3.13 1.77 22.17
C ARG A 212 -3.93 0.56 21.69
N ALA A 213 -4.27 0.51 20.39
CA ALA A 213 -5.01 -0.62 19.83
C ALA A 213 -4.24 -1.94 19.99
N LEU A 214 -2.91 -1.96 19.78
CA LEU A 214 -2.07 -3.14 20.03
C LEU A 214 -2.13 -3.58 21.49
N LYS A 215 -2.08 -2.64 22.45
CA LYS A 215 -2.22 -2.93 23.88
C LYS A 215 -3.63 -3.43 24.27
N ASP A 216 -4.65 -3.03 23.51
CA ASP A 216 -6.04 -3.48 23.65
C ASP A 216 -6.28 -4.85 22.96
N GLY A 217 -5.24 -5.55 22.51
CA GLY A 217 -5.31 -6.87 21.89
C GLY A 217 -5.58 -6.88 20.38
N TYR A 218 -5.51 -5.73 19.71
CA TYR A 218 -5.56 -5.68 18.25
C TYR A 218 -4.20 -6.01 17.63
N HIS A 219 -4.22 -6.45 16.37
CA HIS A 219 -3.03 -6.52 15.51
C HIS A 219 -3.03 -5.32 14.55
N ALA A 220 -1.87 -4.88 14.12
CA ALA A 220 -1.78 -3.72 13.22
C ALA A 220 -1.36 -4.13 11.81
N TYR A 221 -1.96 -3.51 10.79
CA TYR A 221 -1.49 -3.54 9.41
C TYR A 221 -0.80 -2.22 9.12
N PHE A 222 0.50 -2.25 8.89
CA PHE A 222 1.34 -1.06 8.85
C PHE A 222 2.28 -1.03 7.64
N LEU A 223 2.31 0.11 6.95
CA LEU A 223 3.08 0.33 5.72
C LEU A 223 4.20 1.35 5.98
N PRO A 224 5.43 0.91 6.30
CA PRO A 224 6.53 1.80 6.70
C PRO A 224 7.34 2.38 5.55
N ASP A 225 7.11 1.97 4.31
CA ASP A 225 7.99 2.16 3.16
C ASP A 225 7.92 3.55 2.50
N GLN A 226 6.99 4.42 2.87
CA GLN A 226 6.91 5.78 2.34
C GLN A 226 7.92 6.73 2.96
N ASP A 227 8.47 7.63 2.14
CA ASP A 227 9.26 8.78 2.59
C ASP A 227 8.32 9.92 2.99
N LEU A 228 8.22 10.19 4.29
CA LEU A 228 7.36 11.22 4.85
C LEU A 228 8.09 12.53 5.21
N GLY A 229 9.34 12.63 4.82
CA GLY A 229 10.21 13.76 5.13
C GLY A 229 11.24 13.43 6.22
N PRO A 230 12.12 14.39 6.54
CA PRO A 230 13.27 14.13 7.41
C PRO A 230 12.91 13.97 8.90
N LYS A 231 11.71 14.40 9.31
CA LYS A 231 11.28 14.27 10.70
C LYS A 231 11.04 12.80 11.05
N SER A 232 11.68 12.31 12.09
CA SER A 232 11.58 10.91 12.54
C SER A 232 11.98 9.89 11.46
N ALA A 233 13.03 10.20 10.69
CA ALA A 233 13.63 9.32 9.72
C ALA A 233 15.15 9.23 9.91
N VAL A 234 15.72 8.11 9.50
CA VAL A 234 17.17 7.91 9.34
C VAL A 234 17.47 7.53 7.92
N PHE A 235 18.66 7.90 7.43
CA PHE A 235 19.11 7.48 6.11
C PHE A 235 19.74 6.09 6.21
N VAL A 236 19.10 5.12 5.60
CA VAL A 236 19.60 3.74 5.48
C VAL A 236 19.37 3.25 4.05
N PRO A 237 20.17 2.30 3.56
CA PRO A 237 20.00 1.74 2.23
C PRO A 237 18.61 1.15 1.99
N PHE A 238 18.11 1.35 0.78
CA PHE A 238 16.96 0.68 0.19
C PHE A 238 17.31 0.36 -1.27
N PHE A 239 17.46 -0.92 -1.60
CA PHE A 239 18.07 -1.38 -2.85
C PHE A 239 19.40 -0.69 -3.17
N GLY A 240 20.27 -0.56 -2.16
CA GLY A 240 21.58 0.07 -2.30
C GLY A 240 21.60 1.60 -2.32
N LYS A 241 20.44 2.27 -2.52
CA LYS A 241 20.33 3.72 -2.45
C LYS A 241 19.89 4.18 -1.08
N ASP A 242 20.57 5.20 -0.52
CA ASP A 242 20.14 5.80 0.75
C ASP A 242 18.73 6.41 0.66
N LYS A 243 17.91 6.06 1.62
CA LYS A 243 16.52 6.49 1.73
C LYS A 243 16.24 7.01 3.15
N ALA A 244 15.54 8.12 3.26
CA ALA A 244 15.00 8.59 4.52
C ALA A 244 13.86 7.64 4.96
N SER A 245 14.19 6.68 5.82
CA SER A 245 13.30 5.62 6.28
C SER A 245 12.80 5.91 7.69
N LEU A 246 11.50 5.69 7.92
CA LEU A 246 10.83 6.02 9.17
C LEU A 246 11.31 5.14 10.32
N VAL A 247 11.58 5.78 11.48
CA VAL A 247 11.90 5.08 12.74
C VAL A 247 10.66 4.65 13.54
N VAL A 248 9.50 4.65 12.88
CA VAL A 248 8.20 4.45 13.55
C VAL A 248 7.97 3.00 13.90
N LEU A 249 8.35 2.07 13.03
CA LEU A 249 8.11 0.63 13.25
C LEU A 249 8.84 0.08 14.49
N PRO A 250 10.17 0.33 14.68
CA PRO A 250 10.85 -0.06 15.91
C PRO A 250 10.20 0.53 17.17
N LYS A 251 9.76 1.80 17.12
CA LYS A 251 9.08 2.46 18.24
C LYS A 251 7.73 1.83 18.57
N ILE A 252 6.94 1.45 17.56
CA ILE A 252 5.68 0.72 17.77
C ILE A 252 5.98 -0.60 18.47
N ALA A 253 6.94 -1.37 17.97
CA ALA A 253 7.30 -2.67 18.52
C ALA A 253 7.75 -2.55 20.01
N ALA A 254 8.64 -1.59 20.32
CA ALA A 254 9.11 -1.36 21.69
C ALA A 254 7.97 -0.98 22.65
N LEU A 255 7.10 -0.06 22.24
CA LEU A 255 6.07 0.52 23.12
C LEU A 255 4.83 -0.38 23.31
N SER A 256 4.61 -1.34 22.41
CA SER A 256 3.47 -2.27 22.47
C SER A 256 3.86 -3.72 22.73
N ASN A 257 5.15 -4.03 22.85
CA ASN A 257 5.68 -5.39 22.90
C ASN A 257 5.22 -6.24 21.70
N ALA A 258 4.97 -5.60 20.56
CA ALA A 258 4.51 -6.29 19.35
C ALA A 258 5.68 -6.98 18.62
N ILE A 259 5.38 -8.09 17.98
CA ILE A 259 6.29 -8.72 16.99
C ILE A 259 5.97 -8.20 15.59
N ILE A 260 6.97 -8.21 14.71
CA ILE A 260 6.84 -7.74 13.35
C ILE A 260 6.84 -8.93 12.41
N VAL A 261 5.76 -9.12 11.67
CA VAL A 261 5.65 -10.16 10.64
C VAL A 261 5.70 -9.48 9.27
N PRO A 262 6.73 -9.76 8.45
CA PRO A 262 6.76 -9.27 7.08
C PRO A 262 5.59 -9.88 6.29
N PHE A 263 4.92 -9.02 5.51
CA PHE A 263 3.70 -9.33 4.79
C PHE A 263 3.74 -8.72 3.39
N PHE A 264 3.43 -9.49 2.36
CA PHE A 264 3.30 -8.94 1.01
C PHE A 264 1.96 -9.30 0.38
N ALA A 265 1.39 -8.33 -0.31
CA ALA A 265 0.08 -8.43 -0.94
C ALA A 265 0.23 -8.57 -2.45
N CYS A 266 -0.11 -9.73 -3.00
CA CYS A 266 0.01 -10.01 -4.42
C CYS A 266 -1.35 -10.25 -5.09
N TYR A 267 -1.36 -10.07 -6.41
CA TYR A 267 -2.34 -10.66 -7.30
C TYR A 267 -1.67 -11.73 -8.15
N ASN A 268 -2.08 -12.97 -7.97
CA ASN A 268 -1.56 -14.10 -8.73
C ASN A 268 -2.29 -14.16 -10.08
N GLU A 269 -1.58 -13.80 -11.16
CA GLU A 269 -2.15 -13.70 -12.50
C GLU A 269 -2.46 -15.06 -13.13
N GLU A 270 -1.79 -16.13 -12.69
CA GLU A 270 -2.03 -17.49 -13.21
C GLU A 270 -3.29 -18.11 -12.63
N ARG A 271 -3.48 -17.90 -11.31
CA ARG A 271 -4.63 -18.43 -10.58
C ARG A 271 -5.81 -17.45 -10.53
N HIS A 272 -5.63 -16.20 -10.98
CA HIS A 272 -6.62 -15.13 -10.95
C HIS A 272 -7.18 -14.88 -9.53
N CYS A 273 -6.32 -14.92 -8.53
CA CYS A 273 -6.68 -14.76 -7.12
C CYS A 273 -5.68 -13.85 -6.39
N TYR A 274 -6.00 -13.50 -5.17
CA TYR A 274 -5.12 -12.69 -4.32
C TYR A 274 -4.25 -13.62 -3.47
N GLU A 275 -2.98 -13.27 -3.35
CA GLU A 275 -2.01 -14.05 -2.59
C GLU A 275 -1.47 -13.23 -1.42
N VAL A 276 -1.66 -13.76 -0.23
CA VAL A 276 -1.05 -13.27 1.01
C VAL A 276 0.26 -14.01 1.19
N VAL A 277 1.37 -13.29 1.18
CA VAL A 277 2.70 -13.84 1.45
C VAL A 277 3.14 -13.39 2.82
N LEU A 278 3.49 -14.32 3.67
CA LEU A 278 3.99 -14.09 5.03
C LEU A 278 5.40 -14.66 5.14
N GLU A 279 6.25 -13.99 5.91
CA GLU A 279 7.59 -14.45 6.24
C GLU A 279 7.78 -14.52 7.75
N GLU A 280 8.89 -15.16 8.18
CA GLU A 280 9.22 -15.30 9.59
C GLU A 280 9.25 -13.93 10.29
N TYR A 281 8.67 -13.85 11.49
CA TYR A 281 8.69 -12.63 12.28
C TYR A 281 10.10 -12.24 12.71
N PHE A 282 10.32 -10.95 12.90
CA PHE A 282 11.62 -10.42 13.33
C PHE A 282 11.98 -10.92 14.74
N ARG A 283 13.00 -11.75 14.83
CA ARG A 283 13.58 -12.15 16.12
C ARG A 283 14.49 -11.04 16.66
N ASN A 284 14.53 -10.85 17.98
CA ASN A 284 15.34 -9.83 18.66
C ASN A 284 15.11 -8.41 18.09
N TYR A 285 13.82 -8.02 17.97
CA TYR A 285 13.43 -6.74 17.42
C TYR A 285 12.41 -6.05 18.35
N PRO A 286 12.54 -4.73 18.63
CA PRO A 286 13.67 -3.90 18.23
C PRO A 286 14.92 -4.18 19.04
N SER A 287 16.09 -3.84 18.50
CA SER A 287 17.39 -3.89 19.18
C SER A 287 17.70 -2.55 19.90
N ALA A 288 18.91 -2.43 20.44
CA ALA A 288 19.41 -1.16 20.98
C ALA A 288 19.84 -0.18 19.88
N ASP A 289 20.12 -0.66 18.65
CA ASP A 289 20.53 0.16 17.51
C ASP A 289 19.33 0.45 16.60
N LEU A 290 18.76 1.63 16.74
CA LEU A 290 17.63 2.10 15.94
C LEU A 290 17.93 2.12 14.43
N THR A 291 19.16 2.43 14.04
CA THR A 291 19.55 2.48 12.61
C THR A 291 19.62 1.08 12.02
N ALA A 292 20.18 0.12 12.75
CA ALA A 292 20.18 -1.28 12.37
C ALA A 292 18.76 -1.85 12.25
N ASP A 293 17.86 -1.50 13.15
CA ASP A 293 16.46 -1.90 13.12
C ASP A 293 15.74 -1.37 11.86
N VAL A 294 15.96 -0.10 11.52
CA VAL A 294 15.38 0.49 10.30
C VAL A 294 16.00 -0.12 9.04
N ARG A 295 17.30 -0.45 9.06
CA ARG A 295 17.91 -1.18 7.94
C ARG A 295 17.34 -2.59 7.79
N LYS A 296 17.11 -3.31 8.90
CA LYS A 296 16.44 -4.63 8.90
C LYS A 296 15.03 -4.54 8.29
N MET A 297 14.26 -3.50 8.65
CA MET A 297 12.96 -3.22 8.05
C MET A 297 13.05 -3.02 6.54
N ASN A 298 14.00 -2.20 6.05
CA ASN A 298 14.19 -2.00 4.62
C ASN A 298 14.63 -3.29 3.93
N ALA A 299 15.56 -4.06 4.51
CA ALA A 299 16.03 -5.32 3.93
C ALA A 299 14.90 -6.34 3.76
N ALA A 300 14.02 -6.47 4.75
CA ALA A 300 12.85 -7.34 4.63
C ALA A 300 11.86 -6.82 3.57
N THR A 301 11.69 -5.50 3.46
CA THR A 301 10.88 -4.89 2.39
C THR A 301 11.48 -5.18 1.01
N GLU A 302 12.79 -5.07 0.85
CA GLU A 302 13.52 -5.40 -0.38
C GLU A 302 13.29 -6.88 -0.75
N HIS A 303 13.45 -7.79 0.22
CA HIS A 303 13.26 -9.22 0.03
C HIS A 303 11.84 -9.57 -0.44
N LEU A 304 10.82 -8.96 0.18
CA LEU A 304 9.42 -9.15 -0.21
C LEU A 304 9.15 -8.67 -1.66
N ILE A 305 9.85 -7.63 -2.13
CA ILE A 305 9.65 -7.06 -3.47
C ILE A 305 10.40 -7.86 -4.54
N LEU A 306 11.58 -8.42 -4.24
CA LEU A 306 12.39 -9.16 -5.19
C LEU A 306 11.62 -10.34 -5.78
N GLY A 307 11.61 -10.45 -7.12
CA GLY A 307 10.82 -11.41 -7.89
C GLY A 307 9.33 -11.07 -7.97
N ARG A 308 8.89 -9.97 -7.32
CA ARG A 308 7.50 -9.49 -7.32
C ARG A 308 7.41 -8.01 -7.69
N GLU A 309 8.39 -7.47 -8.44
CA GLU A 309 8.53 -6.05 -8.74
C GLU A 309 7.27 -5.47 -9.38
N LYS A 310 6.58 -6.25 -10.21
CA LYS A 310 5.31 -5.85 -10.85
C LYS A 310 4.15 -5.59 -9.88
N GLN A 311 4.26 -6.04 -8.62
CA GLN A 311 3.23 -5.86 -7.59
C GLN A 311 3.38 -4.55 -6.80
N TYR A 312 4.63 -4.03 -6.69
CA TYR A 312 4.96 -2.88 -5.84
C TYR A 312 4.59 -1.54 -6.50
N MET A 313 4.05 -0.59 -5.74
CA MET A 313 3.58 0.70 -6.27
C MET A 313 4.74 1.67 -6.59
N TRP A 314 5.54 1.37 -7.62
CA TRP A 314 6.69 2.16 -8.03
C TRP A 314 6.41 3.63 -8.38
N PHE A 315 5.17 4.05 -8.53
CA PHE A 315 4.78 5.43 -8.83
C PHE A 315 4.70 6.33 -7.58
N LEU A 316 4.97 5.81 -6.38
CA LEU A 316 5.11 6.60 -5.16
C LEU A 316 6.53 7.18 -5.06
N LYS A 317 6.68 8.28 -4.29
CA LYS A 317 7.98 8.94 -4.12
C LYS A 317 8.70 8.39 -2.90
N TYR A 318 9.53 7.38 -3.09
CA TYR A 318 10.28 6.69 -2.02
C TYR A 318 11.57 7.41 -1.60
N PHE A 319 12.12 8.27 -2.45
CA PHE A 319 13.35 9.04 -2.23
C PHE A 319 13.09 10.54 -2.34
N LYS A 320 12.04 11.01 -1.64
CA LYS A 320 11.62 12.41 -1.66
C LYS A 320 12.57 13.31 -0.87
N THR A 321 13.12 12.77 0.21
CA THR A 321 14.05 13.46 1.11
C THR A 321 15.47 13.10 0.73
N ASN A 322 16.29 14.09 0.44
CA ASN A 322 17.68 13.92 0.06
C ASN A 322 18.60 14.24 1.23
N LYS A 323 19.80 13.65 1.24
CA LYS A 323 20.92 14.14 2.06
C LYS A 323 21.34 15.53 1.60
N PRO A 324 21.92 16.35 2.51
CA PRO A 324 22.48 17.64 2.11
C PRO A 324 23.46 17.47 0.94
N GLY A 325 23.33 18.31 -0.09
CA GLY A 325 24.16 18.27 -1.30
C GLY A 325 23.71 17.29 -2.39
N GLU A 326 22.75 16.40 -2.14
CA GLU A 326 22.25 15.48 -3.17
C GLU A 326 21.19 16.13 -4.07
N THR A 327 21.20 15.76 -5.35
CA THR A 327 20.20 16.23 -6.32
C THR A 327 18.87 15.49 -6.14
N GLN A 328 17.76 16.23 -6.15
CA GLN A 328 16.42 15.65 -6.09
C GLN A 328 16.11 14.83 -7.35
N ILE A 329 15.94 13.51 -7.18
CA ILE A 329 15.71 12.60 -8.30
C ILE A 329 14.34 12.77 -8.98
N TYR A 330 13.36 13.36 -8.30
CA TYR A 330 12.04 13.63 -8.87
C TYR A 330 11.90 15.00 -9.54
N GLY A 331 13.01 15.67 -9.80
CA GLY A 331 13.05 16.93 -10.55
C GLY A 331 12.73 16.73 -12.03
N LEU A 332 11.50 16.35 -12.38
CA LEU A 332 11.06 15.97 -13.74
C LEU A 332 11.29 17.04 -14.82
N ARG A 333 11.58 18.29 -14.42
CA ARG A 333 11.94 19.40 -15.34
C ARG A 333 13.46 19.59 -15.47
N ASN A 334 14.26 18.91 -14.65
CA ASN A 334 15.72 19.02 -14.70
C ASN A 334 16.28 18.09 -15.80
N PRO A 335 16.96 18.59 -16.83
CA PRO A 335 17.52 17.80 -17.93
C PRO A 335 18.50 16.72 -17.44
N LYS A 336 19.32 17.02 -16.42
CA LYS A 336 20.26 16.03 -15.84
C LYS A 336 19.52 14.83 -15.25
N VAL A 337 18.39 15.06 -14.55
CA VAL A 337 17.55 14.00 -14.01
C VAL A 337 16.89 13.21 -15.13
N GLN A 338 16.41 13.87 -16.17
CA GLN A 338 15.82 13.17 -17.32
C GLN A 338 16.85 12.25 -17.98
N LYS A 339 18.04 12.78 -18.31
CA LYS A 339 19.11 11.99 -18.91
C LYS A 339 19.51 10.80 -18.03
N MET A 340 19.72 11.02 -16.73
CA MET A 340 20.19 9.99 -15.80
C MET A 340 19.20 8.86 -15.54
N TYR A 341 17.89 9.16 -15.46
CA TYR A 341 16.87 8.22 -14.98
C TYR A 341 15.86 7.77 -16.05
N LEU A 342 15.69 8.53 -17.13
CA LEU A 342 14.67 8.28 -18.16
C LEU A 342 15.25 7.92 -19.53
N GLU A 343 16.56 7.94 -19.68
CA GLU A 343 17.30 7.51 -20.86
C GLU A 343 18.20 6.32 -20.50
N ASP A 344 18.75 5.62 -21.52
CA ASP A 344 19.76 4.56 -21.34
C ASP A 344 21.15 5.13 -21.20
#